data_672ca35b0b07e1bb0b217373cc726707
#
_entry.id   672ca35b0b07e1bb0b217373cc726707
#
_cell.length_a   1.000
_cell.length_b   1.000
_cell.length_c   1.000
_cell.angle_alpha   90.00
_cell.angle_beta   90.00
_cell.angle_gamma   90.00
#
_symmetry.space_group_name_H-M   'P 1'
#
loop_
_entity.id
_entity.type
_entity.pdbx_description
1 polymer ?
#
loop_
_entity_poly.entity_id
_entity_poly.type
_entity_poly.pdbx_seq_one_letter_code
_entity_poly.pdbx_strand_id
1 'polypeptide(L)'
;SKLFSLHAEIDARVTSIREHHPDWQCAKGCDTCCRRLSEIPRLTAAEWDLLCEGLAALPQARLQEISQKMSALAGQQARPVVCPLLDEQTGACPVYAQRPIACRSYGFYVQRNLGLYCQDIESRVAEGVLADVVWGNHDAIDQQLAGMGEVRDLTEWFSHWQPAR
;
A
#
# COMPACT_ATOMS: atom_id res chain seq x y z
N SER A 1 13.15 -4.48 -14.27
CA SER A 1 12.12 -5.48 -14.03
C SER A 1 10.72 -4.93 -14.31
N LYS A 2 9.77 -5.81 -14.55
CA LYS A 2 8.38 -5.42 -14.79
C LYS A 2 7.78 -4.69 -13.59
N LEU A 3 8.12 -5.11 -12.37
CA LEU A 3 7.60 -4.47 -11.16
C LEU A 3 8.09 -3.03 -11.05
N PHE A 4 9.38 -2.78 -11.27
CA PHE A 4 9.92 -1.43 -11.20
C PHE A 4 9.38 -0.53 -12.32
N SER A 5 9.13 -1.09 -13.52
CA SER A 5 8.48 -0.34 -14.60
C SER A 5 7.07 0.08 -14.20
N LEU A 6 6.32 -0.81 -13.57
CA LEU A 6 4.98 -0.52 -13.08
C LEU A 6 4.99 0.50 -11.93
N HIS A 7 5.97 0.40 -11.02
CA HIS A 7 6.18 1.42 -9.99
C HIS A 7 6.43 2.80 -10.61
N ALA A 8 7.25 2.86 -11.65
CA ALA A 8 7.56 4.12 -12.35
C ALA A 8 6.31 4.73 -13.00
N GLU A 9 5.44 3.92 -13.59
CA GLU A 9 4.17 4.40 -14.15
C GLU A 9 3.27 4.99 -13.07
N ILE A 10 3.16 4.31 -11.94
CA ILE A 10 2.35 4.78 -10.80
C ILE A 10 2.93 6.07 -10.24
N ASP A 11 4.24 6.11 -10.02
CA ASP A 11 4.92 7.30 -9.50
C ASP A 11 4.75 8.51 -10.42
N ALA A 12 4.77 8.30 -11.73
CA ALA A 12 4.51 9.35 -12.70
C ALA A 12 3.08 9.90 -12.59
N ARG A 13 2.09 9.03 -12.43
CA ARG A 13 0.70 9.44 -12.21
C ARG A 13 0.54 10.21 -10.90
N VAL A 14 1.12 9.71 -9.84
CA VAL A 14 1.11 10.34 -8.51
C VAL A 14 1.73 11.74 -8.58
N THR A 15 2.88 11.87 -9.21
CA THR A 15 3.58 13.14 -9.38
C THR A 15 2.71 14.13 -10.17
N SER A 16 2.11 13.68 -11.27
CA SER A 16 1.23 14.52 -12.09
C SER A 16 0.05 15.07 -11.30
N ILE A 17 -0.61 14.23 -10.51
CA ILE A 17 -1.75 14.65 -9.68
C ILE A 17 -1.30 15.66 -8.62
N ARG A 18 -0.17 15.40 -7.94
CA ARG A 18 0.36 16.30 -6.90
C ARG A 18 0.80 17.65 -7.45
N GLU A 19 1.36 17.69 -8.65
CA GLU A 19 1.77 18.94 -9.29
C GLU A 19 0.58 19.85 -9.60
N HIS A 20 -0.56 19.26 -10.01
CA HIS A 20 -1.78 20.00 -10.27
C HIS A 20 -2.57 20.33 -9.01
N HIS A 21 -2.35 19.59 -7.93
CA HIS A 21 -3.00 19.75 -6.63
C HIS A 21 -1.96 19.68 -5.51
N PRO A 22 -1.20 20.77 -5.25
CA PRO A 22 -0.12 20.75 -4.25
C PRO A 22 -0.58 20.46 -2.82
N ASP A 23 -1.87 20.62 -2.54
CA ASP A 23 -2.49 20.34 -1.25
C ASP A 23 -2.99 18.90 -1.11
N TRP A 24 -2.61 18.01 -2.03
CA TRP A 24 -3.01 16.60 -1.97
C TRP A 24 -2.50 15.94 -0.70
N GLN A 25 -3.42 15.36 0.08
CA GLN A 25 -3.08 14.86 1.41
C GLN A 25 -2.35 13.52 1.43
N CYS A 26 -2.48 12.70 0.38
CA CYS A 26 -1.77 11.42 0.28
C CYS A 26 -0.30 11.66 -0.01
N ALA A 27 0.53 11.53 1.01
CA ALA A 27 1.97 11.73 0.94
C ALA A 27 2.65 10.83 1.98
N LYS A 28 3.97 10.76 1.94
CA LYS A 28 4.75 10.07 2.96
C LYS A 28 4.41 10.66 4.33
N GLY A 29 4.05 9.80 5.27
CA GLY A 29 3.62 10.19 6.61
C GLY A 29 2.11 10.27 6.81
N CYS A 30 1.31 10.21 5.73
CA CYS A 30 -0.13 10.04 5.87
C CYS A 30 -0.44 8.58 6.17
N ASP A 31 -1.04 8.31 7.32
CA ASP A 31 -1.32 6.97 7.81
C ASP A 31 -2.80 6.58 7.82
N THR A 32 -3.66 7.44 7.29
CA THR A 32 -5.11 7.25 7.34
C THR A 32 -5.54 5.88 6.79
N CYS A 33 -5.05 5.50 5.61
CA CYS A 33 -5.39 4.20 5.03
C CYS A 33 -4.77 3.04 5.80
N CYS A 34 -3.54 3.19 6.32
CA CYS A 34 -2.86 2.15 7.09
C CYS A 34 -3.57 1.82 8.40
N ARG A 35 -4.30 2.77 8.98
CA ARG A 35 -5.05 2.55 10.23
C ARG A 35 -6.43 1.95 9.99
N ARG A 36 -6.93 1.94 8.77
CA ARG A 36 -8.30 1.54 8.45
C ARG A 36 -8.37 0.74 7.14
N LEU A 37 -7.59 -0.34 7.07
CA LEU A 37 -7.63 -1.24 5.90
C LEU A 37 -8.92 -2.07 5.95
N SER A 38 -9.63 -2.13 4.84
CA SER A 38 -10.83 -2.96 4.70
C SER A 38 -10.51 -4.45 4.68
N GLU A 39 -9.31 -4.81 4.22
CA GLU A 39 -8.81 -6.17 4.17
C GLU A 39 -7.30 -6.20 4.37
N ILE A 40 -6.77 -7.39 4.70
CA ILE A 40 -5.33 -7.61 4.75
C ILE A 40 -4.76 -7.40 3.35
N PRO A 41 -3.70 -6.61 3.18
CA PRO A 41 -3.10 -6.37 1.86
C PRO A 41 -2.64 -7.67 1.20
N ARG A 42 -2.91 -7.78 -0.11
CA ARG A 42 -2.46 -8.91 -0.92
C ARG A 42 -1.29 -8.46 -1.80
N LEU A 43 -0.30 -9.34 -1.93
CA LEU A 43 0.92 -9.06 -2.68
C LEU A 43 1.24 -10.23 -3.62
N THR A 44 1.78 -9.90 -4.79
CA THR A 44 2.42 -10.90 -5.66
C THR A 44 3.77 -11.31 -5.07
N ALA A 45 4.31 -12.43 -5.54
CA ALA A 45 5.63 -12.91 -5.13
C ALA A 45 6.71 -11.84 -5.38
N ALA A 46 6.65 -11.13 -6.51
CA ALA A 46 7.62 -10.08 -6.83
C ALA A 46 7.54 -8.91 -5.84
N GLU A 47 6.33 -8.51 -5.46
CA GLU A 47 6.14 -7.46 -4.45
C GLU A 47 6.62 -7.90 -3.08
N TRP A 48 6.38 -9.16 -2.72
CA TRP A 48 6.86 -9.71 -1.46
C TRP A 48 8.39 -9.74 -1.40
N ASP A 49 9.06 -10.14 -2.48
CA ASP A 49 10.52 -10.16 -2.54
C ASP A 49 11.11 -8.77 -2.27
N LEU A 50 10.51 -7.73 -2.85
CA LEU A 50 10.93 -6.35 -2.59
C LEU A 50 10.67 -5.93 -1.14
N LEU A 51 9.52 -6.30 -0.59
CA LEU A 51 9.18 -6.00 0.80
C LEU A 51 10.15 -6.66 1.77
N CYS A 52 10.58 -7.90 1.48
CA CYS A 52 11.59 -8.61 2.28
C CYS A 52 12.91 -7.84 2.39
N GLU A 53 13.33 -7.15 1.32
CA GLU A 53 14.54 -6.32 1.36
C GLU A 53 14.39 -5.20 2.41
N GLY A 54 13.24 -4.57 2.46
CA GLY A 54 12.95 -3.54 3.46
C GLY A 54 12.88 -4.10 4.87
N LEU A 55 12.22 -5.23 5.04
CA LEU A 55 12.10 -5.90 6.35
C LEU A 55 13.46 -6.34 6.89
N ALA A 56 14.30 -6.91 6.03
CA ALA A 56 15.63 -7.40 6.41
C ALA A 56 16.54 -6.28 6.92
N ALA A 57 16.30 -5.04 6.51
CA ALA A 57 17.06 -3.87 6.94
C ALA A 57 16.60 -3.31 8.28
N LEU A 58 15.48 -3.78 8.84
CA LEU A 58 14.95 -3.25 10.09
C LEU A 58 15.69 -3.81 11.32
N PRO A 59 15.74 -3.04 12.42
CA PRO A 59 16.26 -3.54 13.69
C PRO A 59 15.47 -4.73 14.21
N GLN A 60 16.14 -5.65 14.89
CA GLN A 60 15.53 -6.87 15.43
C GLN A 60 14.30 -6.58 16.31
N ALA A 61 14.37 -5.56 17.16
CA ALA A 61 13.25 -5.19 18.03
C ALA A 61 12.02 -4.79 17.20
N ARG A 62 12.21 -4.08 16.08
CA ARG A 62 11.12 -3.70 15.18
C ARG A 62 10.50 -4.93 14.52
N LEU A 63 11.33 -5.86 14.07
CA LEU A 63 10.85 -7.10 13.45
C LEU A 63 10.03 -7.95 14.43
N GLN A 64 10.41 -7.97 15.71
CA GLN A 64 9.64 -8.68 16.74
C GLN A 64 8.26 -8.06 16.93
N GLU A 65 8.16 -6.75 16.97
CA GLU A 65 6.88 -6.04 17.06
C GLU A 65 5.99 -6.36 15.85
N ILE A 66 6.56 -6.31 14.66
CA ILE A 66 5.86 -6.64 13.41
C ILE A 66 5.39 -8.09 13.44
N SER A 67 6.23 -9.01 13.87
CA SER A 67 5.90 -10.44 13.97
C SER A 67 4.69 -10.67 14.89
N GLN A 68 4.64 -10.00 16.02
CA GLN A 68 3.52 -10.09 16.96
C GLN A 68 2.23 -9.56 16.33
N LYS A 69 2.31 -8.42 15.66
CA LYS A 69 1.17 -7.82 14.97
C LYS A 69 0.67 -8.69 13.80
N MET A 70 1.58 -9.32 13.05
CA MET A 70 1.23 -10.25 11.97
C MET A 70 0.48 -11.46 12.51
N SER A 71 0.94 -12.04 13.60
CA SER A 71 0.28 -13.19 14.22
C SER A 71 -1.12 -12.83 14.72
N ALA A 72 -1.27 -11.69 15.37
CA ALA A 72 -2.56 -11.21 15.84
C ALA A 72 -3.52 -10.94 14.67
N LEU A 73 -3.04 -10.32 13.60
CA LEU A 73 -3.83 -9.99 12.43
C LEU A 73 -4.32 -11.25 11.70
N ALA A 74 -3.49 -12.28 11.61
CA ALA A 74 -3.85 -13.54 10.95
C ALA A 74 -5.09 -14.18 11.54
N GLY A 75 -5.32 -14.01 12.85
CA GLY A 75 -6.51 -14.51 13.54
C GLY A 75 -7.64 -13.50 13.69
N GLN A 76 -7.45 -12.27 13.26
CA GLN A 76 -8.43 -11.20 13.44
C GLN A 76 -9.51 -11.26 12.38
N GLN A 77 -10.76 -11.42 12.78
CA GLN A 77 -11.91 -11.39 11.87
C GLN A 77 -12.53 -10.01 11.76
N ALA A 78 -12.40 -9.18 12.80
CA ALA A 78 -12.97 -7.85 12.81
C ALA A 78 -12.33 -6.94 11.76
N ARG A 79 -13.13 -6.08 11.12
CA ARG A 79 -12.70 -5.08 10.14
C ARG A 79 -13.19 -3.70 10.57
N PRO A 80 -12.51 -2.61 10.23
CA PRO A 80 -11.24 -2.55 9.49
C PRO A 80 -10.05 -3.05 10.32
N VAL A 81 -8.91 -3.27 9.66
CA VAL A 81 -7.67 -3.70 10.31
C VAL A 81 -6.63 -2.58 10.23
N VAL A 82 -5.67 -2.61 11.17
CA VAL A 82 -4.50 -1.74 11.15
C VAL A 82 -3.35 -2.49 10.47
N CYS A 83 -2.65 -1.83 9.54
CA CYS A 83 -1.50 -2.45 8.88
C CYS A 83 -0.43 -2.82 9.91
N PRO A 84 0.03 -4.08 9.95
CA PRO A 84 1.02 -4.52 10.94
C PRO A 84 2.41 -3.90 10.73
N LEU A 85 2.67 -3.31 9.57
CA LEU A 85 3.93 -2.61 9.27
C LEU A 85 3.94 -1.17 9.77
N LEU A 86 2.77 -0.61 10.09
CA LEU A 86 2.65 0.77 10.55
C LEU A 86 3.26 0.94 11.96
N ASP A 87 4.11 1.95 12.12
CA ASP A 87 4.47 2.45 13.45
C ASP A 87 3.34 3.38 13.92
N GLU A 88 2.50 2.88 14.81
CA GLU A 88 1.30 3.60 15.26
C GLU A 88 1.63 4.85 16.09
N GLN A 89 2.81 4.91 16.69
CA GLN A 89 3.23 6.06 17.49
C GLN A 89 3.66 7.24 16.61
N THR A 90 4.36 6.96 15.52
CA THR A 90 4.88 7.99 14.62
C THR A 90 4.03 8.20 13.36
N GLY A 91 3.16 7.25 13.03
CA GLY A 91 2.41 7.25 11.77
C GLY A 91 3.25 6.90 10.55
N ALA A 92 4.49 6.45 10.75
CA ALA A 92 5.41 6.14 9.66
C ALA A 92 5.35 4.68 9.23
N CYS A 93 5.58 4.44 7.94
CA CYS A 93 5.79 3.09 7.40
C CYS A 93 7.30 2.85 7.29
N PRO A 94 7.87 1.93 8.08
CA PRO A 94 9.32 1.71 8.07
C PRO A 94 9.84 1.10 6.76
N VAL A 95 8.94 0.59 5.92
CA VAL A 95 9.26 0.02 4.60
C VAL A 95 8.59 0.83 3.49
N TYR A 96 8.46 2.14 3.67
CA TYR A 96 7.77 3.02 2.72
C TYR A 96 8.28 2.87 1.29
N ALA A 97 9.60 2.78 1.11
CA ALA A 97 10.20 2.65 -0.22
C ALA A 97 9.86 1.31 -0.90
N GLN A 98 9.56 0.27 -0.13
CA GLN A 98 9.23 -1.07 -0.62
C GLN A 98 7.73 -1.35 -0.60
N ARG A 99 6.88 -0.32 -0.51
CA ARG A 99 5.44 -0.51 -0.45
C ARG A 99 4.92 -1.28 -1.67
N PRO A 100 3.98 -2.20 -1.46
CA PRO A 100 3.31 -2.85 -2.59
C PRO A 100 2.45 -1.86 -3.37
N ILE A 101 2.06 -2.26 -4.57
CA ILE A 101 1.32 -1.42 -5.50
C ILE A 101 0.01 -0.91 -4.90
N ALA A 102 -0.70 -1.75 -4.16
CA ALA A 102 -1.94 -1.32 -3.50
C ALA A 102 -1.74 -0.08 -2.62
N CYS A 103 -0.60 0.01 -1.93
CA CYS A 103 -0.26 1.16 -1.10
C CYS A 103 0.19 2.37 -1.93
N ARG A 104 0.90 2.13 -3.05
CA ARG A 104 1.42 3.21 -3.92
C ARG A 104 0.32 3.90 -4.70
N SER A 105 -0.67 3.13 -5.15
CA SER A 105 -1.77 3.63 -5.99
C SER A 105 -2.91 4.23 -5.17
N TYR A 106 -3.06 3.84 -3.91
CA TYR A 106 -4.15 4.32 -3.07
C TYR A 106 -4.12 5.85 -2.93
N GLY A 107 -5.25 6.47 -3.17
CA GLY A 107 -5.37 7.93 -3.17
C GLY A 107 -5.29 8.57 -4.56
N PHE A 108 -4.92 7.81 -5.61
CA PHE A 108 -4.65 8.34 -6.95
C PHE A 108 -5.30 7.55 -8.08
N TYR A 109 -5.94 6.43 -7.76
CA TYR A 109 -6.46 5.48 -8.74
C TYR A 109 -7.93 5.16 -8.51
N VAL A 110 -8.59 4.73 -9.57
CA VAL A 110 -9.96 4.19 -9.52
C VAL A 110 -9.95 2.77 -10.11
N GLN A 111 -10.90 1.95 -9.66
CA GLN A 111 -11.12 0.60 -10.15
C GLN A 111 -12.60 0.42 -10.44
N ARG A 112 -12.95 0.08 -11.69
CA ARG A 112 -14.34 -0.08 -12.12
C ARG A 112 -15.21 1.12 -11.72
N ASN A 113 -14.68 2.33 -11.92
CA ASN A 113 -15.31 3.59 -11.54
C ASN A 113 -15.48 3.83 -10.03
N LEU A 114 -14.91 2.97 -9.19
CA LEU A 114 -14.86 3.15 -7.75
C LEU A 114 -13.52 3.76 -7.33
N GLY A 115 -13.56 4.79 -6.51
CA GLY A 115 -12.36 5.44 -6.03
C GLY A 115 -11.61 4.60 -5.01
N LEU A 116 -10.32 4.40 -5.26
CA LEU A 116 -9.39 3.79 -4.30
C LEU A 116 -8.72 4.90 -3.51
N TYR A 117 -9.47 5.55 -2.63
CA TYR A 117 -8.99 6.68 -1.82
C TYR A 117 -9.81 6.81 -0.52
N CYS A 118 -9.28 7.61 0.40
CA CYS A 118 -9.90 7.78 1.71
C CYS A 118 -11.17 8.65 1.64
N GLN A 119 -11.90 8.67 2.75
CA GLN A 119 -13.15 9.43 2.88
C GLN A 119 -12.94 10.94 2.64
N ASP A 120 -11.82 11.49 3.04
CA ASP A 120 -11.53 12.91 2.86
C ASP A 120 -11.40 13.27 1.37
N ILE A 121 -10.73 12.41 0.59
CA ILE A 121 -10.65 12.59 -0.86
C ILE A 121 -12.02 12.38 -1.48
N GLU A 122 -12.77 11.38 -1.05
CA GLU A 122 -14.12 11.11 -1.55
C GLU A 122 -15.03 12.33 -1.34
N SER A 123 -14.95 12.97 -0.18
CA SER A 123 -15.71 14.20 0.11
C SER A 123 -15.36 15.32 -0.86
N ARG A 124 -14.08 15.50 -1.17
CA ARG A 124 -13.62 16.51 -2.14
C ARG A 124 -14.11 16.19 -3.57
N VAL A 125 -14.13 14.91 -3.93
CA VAL A 125 -14.69 14.46 -5.21
C VAL A 125 -16.17 14.81 -5.29
N ALA A 126 -16.93 14.53 -4.23
CA ALA A 126 -18.36 14.83 -4.17
C ALA A 126 -18.64 16.33 -4.25
N GLU A 127 -17.74 17.17 -3.74
CA GLU A 127 -17.84 18.62 -3.84
C GLU A 127 -17.50 19.17 -5.24
N GLY A 128 -16.95 18.33 -6.13
CA GLY A 128 -16.59 18.71 -7.49
C GLY A 128 -15.26 19.44 -7.60
N VAL A 129 -14.51 19.63 -6.52
CA VAL A 129 -13.24 20.37 -6.53
C VAL A 129 -12.10 19.60 -7.19
N LEU A 130 -12.28 18.30 -7.42
CA LEU A 130 -11.30 17.42 -8.07
C LEU A 130 -11.74 16.93 -9.45
N ALA A 131 -12.67 17.65 -10.09
CA ALA A 131 -13.24 17.26 -11.39
C ALA A 131 -12.20 17.21 -12.52
N ASP A 132 -11.09 17.94 -12.39
CA ASP A 132 -10.00 17.99 -13.37
C ASP A 132 -8.94 16.91 -13.16
N VAL A 133 -9.05 16.10 -12.12
CA VAL A 133 -8.07 15.05 -11.83
C VAL A 133 -8.19 13.91 -12.83
N VAL A 134 -7.06 13.54 -13.45
CA VAL A 134 -6.97 12.36 -14.30
C VAL A 134 -6.51 11.18 -13.43
N TRP A 135 -7.48 10.44 -12.91
CA TRP A 135 -7.23 9.29 -12.06
C TRP A 135 -6.55 8.15 -12.84
N GLY A 136 -5.67 7.42 -12.16
CA GLY A 136 -5.11 6.21 -12.73
C GLY A 136 -6.15 5.08 -12.78
N ASN A 137 -5.97 4.13 -13.71
CA ASN A 137 -6.83 2.98 -13.89
C ASN A 137 -6.19 1.74 -13.24
N HIS A 138 -6.75 1.30 -12.10
CA HIS A 138 -6.22 0.16 -11.36
C HIS A 138 -6.50 -1.18 -12.07
N ASP A 139 -7.53 -1.26 -12.90
CA ASP A 139 -7.80 -2.49 -13.68
C ASP A 139 -6.62 -2.80 -14.63
N ALA A 140 -6.01 -1.78 -15.21
CA ALA A 140 -4.83 -1.95 -16.06
C ALA A 140 -3.61 -2.42 -15.25
N ILE A 141 -3.48 -1.97 -14.01
CA ILE A 141 -2.43 -2.44 -13.09
C ILE A 141 -2.64 -3.92 -12.76
N ASP A 142 -3.86 -4.31 -12.44
CA ASP A 142 -4.17 -5.70 -12.10
C ASP A 142 -3.82 -6.66 -13.23
N GLN A 143 -4.05 -6.25 -14.48
CA GLN A 143 -3.66 -7.06 -15.66
C GLN A 143 -2.15 -7.26 -15.74
N GLN A 144 -1.38 -6.23 -15.41
CA GLN A 144 0.09 -6.33 -15.40
C GLN A 144 0.59 -7.18 -14.21
N LEU A 145 -0.05 -7.08 -13.05
CA LEU A 145 0.30 -7.87 -11.87
C LEU A 145 0.04 -9.37 -12.05
N ALA A 146 -0.93 -9.74 -12.87
CA ALA A 146 -1.30 -11.14 -13.09
C ALA A 146 -0.15 -12.02 -13.57
N GLY A 147 0.91 -11.44 -14.16
CA GLY A 147 2.10 -12.17 -14.61
C GLY A 147 3.26 -12.15 -13.63
N MET A 148 3.09 -11.64 -12.40
CA MET A 148 4.18 -11.41 -11.46
C MET A 148 4.26 -12.42 -10.31
N GLY A 149 3.74 -13.62 -10.51
CA GLY A 149 3.83 -14.70 -9.56
C GLY A 149 2.58 -14.91 -8.72
N GLU A 150 2.69 -15.80 -7.75
CA GLU A 150 1.61 -16.15 -6.85
C GLU A 150 1.18 -14.95 -6.00
N VAL A 151 -0.11 -14.86 -5.71
CA VAL A 151 -0.67 -13.81 -4.84
C VAL A 151 -1.10 -14.43 -3.52
N ARG A 152 -0.64 -13.86 -2.41
CA ARG A 152 -1.06 -14.21 -1.05
C ARG A 152 -1.25 -12.96 -0.23
N ASP A 153 -1.97 -13.05 0.88
CA ASP A 153 -2.04 -11.92 1.79
C ASP A 153 -0.72 -11.75 2.58
N LEU A 154 -0.55 -10.57 3.14
CA LEU A 154 0.66 -10.17 3.83
C LEU A 154 1.01 -11.12 4.99
N THR A 155 0.02 -11.57 5.76
CA THR A 155 0.25 -12.46 6.90
C THR A 155 0.70 -13.86 6.45
N GLU A 156 0.17 -14.35 5.34
CA GLU A 156 0.60 -15.64 4.77
C GLU A 156 2.05 -15.56 4.30
N TRP A 157 2.41 -14.53 3.56
CA TRP A 157 3.79 -14.33 3.14
C TRP A 157 4.73 -14.25 4.34
N PHE A 158 4.37 -13.45 5.34
CA PHE A 158 5.21 -13.24 6.52
C PHE A 158 5.41 -14.53 7.32
N SER A 159 4.39 -15.38 7.43
CA SER A 159 4.46 -16.63 8.19
C SER A 159 5.51 -17.60 7.66
N HIS A 160 5.84 -17.52 6.36
CA HIS A 160 6.84 -18.36 5.73
C HIS A 160 8.21 -17.67 5.58
N TRP A 161 8.31 -16.42 6.00
CA TRP A 161 9.54 -15.66 5.87
C TRP A 161 10.50 -15.96 7.02
N GLN A 162 11.75 -16.23 6.65
CA GLN A 162 12.84 -16.40 7.62
C GLN A 162 13.95 -15.42 7.24
N PRO A 163 14.12 -14.35 8.04
CA PRO A 163 15.20 -13.41 7.76
C PRO A 163 16.55 -14.09 7.92
N ALA A 164 17.49 -13.77 7.04
CA ALA A 164 18.86 -14.21 7.17
C ALA A 164 19.46 -13.67 8.47
N ARG A 165 20.06 -14.54 9.25
CA ARG A 165 20.71 -14.18 10.52
C ARG A 165 22.16 -13.79 10.31
#